data_4ad65f6c02bdeadb784277b27c69e3c8
#
_entry.id   4ad65f6c02bdeadb784277b27c69e3c8
#
_cell.length_a   1.000
_cell.length_b   1.000
_cell.length_c   1.000
_cell.angle_alpha   90.00
_cell.angle_beta   90.00
_cell.angle_gamma   90.00
#
_symmetry.space_group_name_H-M   'P 1'
#
loop_
_entity.id
_entity.type
_entity.pdbx_description
1 polymer ?
#
loop_
_entity_poly.entity_id
_entity_poly.type
_entity_poly.pdbx_seq_one_letter_code
_entity_poly.pdbx_strand_id
1 'polypeptide(L)'
;MTQRRKRYGRQSKASAAKAALSGEMTAKDLSGELGIKDSTLRRWACEYEEMGDDAFPGNGSPKIDKDHEIAKLKKKVEPGDPRLNLVERAFSVGGRNRLWVGDIAYMPASEGRLYLAAAIDAFSRKAVGRSMFERITEKVAIDAIEQAVGREDPPDDGGLVFHDDQGAQHASRSFQRCLDSHGIVRSVSRPGTPPDNAVAESFFKTLKRELAEERSYGTRDEAEQDIFKHIELYCSRARMHSALGYMSPVEYERQYA
;
A
#
# COMPACT_ATOMS: atom_id res chain seq x y z
N MET A 1 0.85 -9.61 54.09
CA MET A 1 2.15 -9.59 53.36
C MET A 1 1.90 -9.61 51.88
N THR A 2 2.12 -8.51 51.17
CA THR A 2 1.87 -8.39 49.75
C THR A 2 3.02 -9.05 48.98
N GLN A 3 2.75 -10.16 48.31
CA GLN A 3 3.74 -10.91 47.53
C GLN A 3 4.21 -10.03 46.35
N ARG A 4 5.49 -9.69 46.34
CA ARG A 4 6.13 -8.87 45.30
C ARG A 4 6.06 -9.64 43.98
N ARG A 5 5.37 -9.10 42.94
CA ARG A 5 5.29 -9.69 41.59
C ARG A 5 6.69 -9.91 41.03
N LYS A 6 7.04 -11.16 40.70
CA LYS A 6 8.30 -11.50 40.02
C LYS A 6 8.31 -10.82 38.62
N ARG A 7 9.42 -10.17 38.30
CA ARG A 7 9.64 -9.56 36.96
C ARG A 7 10.56 -10.49 36.15
N TYR A 8 10.15 -10.83 34.97
CA TYR A 8 10.92 -11.67 34.05
C TYR A 8 11.49 -10.81 32.93
N GLY A 9 12.79 -11.02 32.60
CA GLY A 9 13.46 -10.33 31.49
C GLY A 9 12.99 -10.85 30.13
N ARG A 10 13.34 -10.09 29.06
CA ARG A 10 13.02 -10.45 27.66
C ARG A 10 13.47 -11.87 27.31
N GLN A 11 14.73 -12.21 27.58
CA GLN A 11 15.30 -13.52 27.29
C GLN A 11 14.58 -14.65 28.03
N SER A 12 14.27 -14.47 29.32
CA SER A 12 13.56 -15.48 30.11
C SER A 12 12.14 -15.75 29.58
N LYS A 13 11.44 -14.71 29.11
CA LYS A 13 10.12 -14.85 28.49
C LYS A 13 10.20 -15.55 27.14
N ALA A 14 11.18 -15.19 26.29
CA ALA A 14 11.39 -15.79 24.99
C ALA A 14 11.76 -17.28 25.10
N SER A 15 12.67 -17.64 26.02
CA SER A 15 13.02 -19.04 26.27
C SER A 15 11.83 -19.86 26.77
N ALA A 16 11.04 -19.31 27.70
CA ALA A 16 9.83 -19.98 28.21
C ALA A 16 8.76 -20.14 27.11
N ALA A 17 8.60 -19.15 26.25
CA ALA A 17 7.68 -19.21 25.11
C ALA A 17 8.12 -20.25 24.07
N LYS A 18 9.42 -20.29 23.71
CA LYS A 18 10.01 -21.30 22.82
C LYS A 18 9.78 -22.72 23.37
N ALA A 19 10.07 -22.94 24.64
CA ALA A 19 9.87 -24.25 25.28
C ALA A 19 8.39 -24.67 25.32
N ALA A 20 7.48 -23.72 25.47
CA ALA A 20 6.04 -24.01 25.42
C ALA A 20 5.56 -24.35 24.00
N LEU A 21 6.17 -23.77 22.97
CA LEU A 21 5.83 -24.01 21.55
C LEU A 21 6.49 -25.26 20.99
N SER A 22 7.67 -25.68 21.50
CA SER A 22 8.35 -26.92 21.06
C SER A 22 7.59 -28.19 21.42
N GLY A 23 6.66 -28.12 22.36
CA GLY A 23 5.86 -29.29 22.78
C GLY A 23 6.61 -30.34 23.61
N GLU A 24 7.87 -30.06 24.00
CA GLU A 24 8.68 -30.98 24.82
C GLU A 24 8.13 -31.14 26.26
N MET A 25 7.43 -30.12 26.74
CA MET A 25 6.76 -30.12 28.06
C MET A 25 5.35 -29.56 27.95
N THR A 26 4.43 -30.05 28.82
CA THR A 26 3.10 -29.43 28.85
C THR A 26 3.16 -28.02 29.44
N ALA A 27 2.30 -27.11 28.93
CA ALA A 27 2.24 -25.73 29.45
C ALA A 27 2.00 -25.69 30.97
N LYS A 28 1.35 -26.70 31.51
CA LYS A 28 1.07 -26.82 32.94
C LYS A 28 2.33 -27.16 33.75
N ASP A 29 3.15 -28.08 33.26
CA ASP A 29 4.38 -28.50 33.92
C ASP A 29 5.42 -27.38 33.87
N LEU A 30 5.60 -26.77 32.70
CA LEU A 30 6.52 -25.65 32.49
C LEU A 30 6.11 -24.40 33.31
N SER A 31 4.80 -24.12 33.45
CA SER A 31 4.32 -23.03 34.30
C SER A 31 4.59 -23.28 35.77
N GLY A 32 4.50 -24.55 36.20
CA GLY A 32 4.84 -24.98 37.55
C GLY A 32 6.33 -24.79 37.88
N GLU A 33 7.23 -25.22 36.99
CA GLU A 33 8.68 -25.04 37.17
C GLU A 33 9.09 -23.56 37.24
N LEU A 34 8.51 -22.74 36.38
CA LEU A 34 8.80 -21.30 36.31
C LEU A 34 8.10 -20.50 37.42
N GLY A 35 7.17 -21.10 38.14
CA GLY A 35 6.39 -20.44 39.20
C GLY A 35 5.53 -19.31 38.65
N ILE A 36 4.97 -19.47 37.47
CA ILE A 36 4.07 -18.53 36.79
C ILE A 36 2.70 -19.17 36.55
N LYS A 37 1.70 -18.37 36.30
CA LYS A 37 0.37 -18.89 35.94
C LYS A 37 0.38 -19.41 34.51
N ASP A 38 -0.29 -20.55 34.25
CA ASP A 38 -0.48 -21.13 32.92
C ASP A 38 -0.98 -20.11 31.90
N SER A 39 -1.93 -19.25 32.28
CA SER A 39 -2.42 -18.15 31.45
C SER A 39 -1.33 -17.12 31.07
N THR A 40 -0.32 -16.95 31.90
CA THR A 40 0.82 -16.05 31.62
C THR A 40 1.75 -16.68 30.59
N LEU A 41 2.02 -17.98 30.73
CA LEU A 41 2.87 -18.72 29.79
C LEU A 41 2.22 -18.80 28.42
N ARG A 42 0.93 -19.12 28.34
CA ARG A 42 0.19 -19.13 27.07
C ARG A 42 0.20 -17.79 26.38
N ARG A 43 0.04 -16.69 27.13
CA ARG A 43 0.15 -15.35 26.56
C ARG A 43 1.55 -15.08 26.00
N TRP A 44 2.62 -15.50 26.69
CA TRP A 44 3.98 -15.35 26.20
C TRP A 44 4.24 -16.23 24.96
N ALA A 45 3.71 -17.44 24.92
CA ALA A 45 3.81 -18.33 23.76
C ALA A 45 3.12 -17.68 22.55
N CYS A 46 1.92 -17.17 22.72
CA CYS A 46 1.18 -16.47 21.66
C CYS A 46 1.91 -15.20 21.18
N GLU A 47 2.45 -14.39 22.10
CA GLU A 47 3.22 -13.19 21.78
C GLU A 47 4.53 -13.53 21.04
N TYR A 48 5.17 -14.66 21.42
CA TYR A 48 6.36 -15.13 20.72
C TYR A 48 6.06 -15.76 19.36
N GLU A 49 4.96 -16.49 19.24
CA GLU A 49 4.49 -17.06 17.98
C GLU A 49 4.14 -15.94 16.97
N GLU A 50 3.58 -14.81 17.46
CA GLU A 50 3.24 -13.66 16.63
C GLU A 50 4.46 -12.79 16.24
N MET A 51 5.44 -12.62 17.14
CA MET A 51 6.51 -11.61 17.00
C MET A 51 7.93 -12.22 16.89
N GLY A 52 8.08 -13.51 17.10
CA GLY A 52 9.38 -14.19 17.05
C GLY A 52 10.39 -13.60 18.05
N ASP A 53 11.64 -13.42 17.62
CA ASP A 53 12.70 -12.89 18.47
C ASP A 53 12.50 -11.42 18.87
N ASP A 54 11.58 -10.68 18.25
CA ASP A 54 11.20 -9.31 18.62
C ASP A 54 10.12 -9.22 19.72
N ALA A 55 9.63 -10.36 20.19
CA ALA A 55 8.70 -10.42 21.31
C ALA A 55 9.30 -9.81 22.59
N PHE A 56 8.45 -9.29 23.43
CA PHE A 56 8.81 -8.72 24.74
C PHE A 56 9.73 -7.48 24.68
N PRO A 57 9.43 -6.44 23.89
CA PRO A 57 10.17 -5.18 23.97
C PRO A 57 10.11 -4.65 25.41
N GLY A 58 11.26 -4.25 25.94
CA GLY A 58 11.36 -3.76 27.32
C GLY A 58 10.45 -2.53 27.60
N ASN A 59 10.44 -2.02 28.86
CA ASN A 59 9.55 -0.96 29.38
C ASN A 59 9.58 0.41 28.68
N GLY A 60 9.98 0.53 27.41
CA GLY A 60 9.70 1.69 26.55
C GLY A 60 8.41 1.39 25.80
N SER A 61 7.41 2.29 25.84
CA SER A 61 6.35 2.25 24.82
C SER A 61 7.03 2.09 23.48
N PRO A 62 6.74 1.04 22.69
CA PRO A 62 7.22 1.04 21.32
C PRO A 62 6.60 2.29 20.71
N LYS A 63 7.40 3.20 20.16
CA LYS A 63 6.93 4.02 19.08
C LYS A 63 6.40 3.00 18.10
N ILE A 64 5.09 2.99 17.90
CA ILE A 64 4.43 2.15 16.92
C ILE A 64 5.03 2.65 15.61
N ASP A 65 6.05 1.93 15.15
CA ASP A 65 6.63 2.17 13.85
C ASP A 65 5.52 1.78 12.87
N LYS A 66 5.07 2.73 12.07
CA LYS A 66 4.00 2.48 11.09
C LYS A 66 4.35 1.27 10.20
N ASP A 67 5.64 1.04 9.98
CA ASP A 67 6.13 -0.12 9.23
C ASP A 67 5.86 -1.44 9.97
N HIS A 68 5.93 -1.45 11.29
CA HIS A 68 5.61 -2.64 12.11
C HIS A 68 4.10 -2.91 12.17
N GLU A 69 3.30 -1.85 12.21
CA GLU A 69 1.83 -1.96 12.16
C GLU A 69 1.35 -2.42 10.79
N ILE A 70 1.97 -1.95 9.72
CA ILE A 70 1.76 -2.44 8.34
C ILE A 70 2.14 -3.93 8.25
N ALA A 71 3.29 -4.35 8.80
CA ALA A 71 3.70 -5.75 8.81
C ALA A 71 2.76 -6.65 9.64
N LYS A 72 2.20 -6.13 10.73
CA LYS A 72 1.23 -6.83 11.58
C LYS A 72 -0.14 -6.95 10.90
N LEU A 73 -0.56 -5.93 10.20
CA LEU A 73 -1.78 -5.92 9.39
C LEU A 73 -1.65 -6.88 8.20
N LYS A 74 -0.47 -6.95 7.56
CA LYS A 74 -0.16 -7.94 6.51
C LYS A 74 -0.36 -9.39 6.93
N LYS A 75 -0.04 -9.74 8.19
CA LYS A 75 -0.24 -11.11 8.73
C LYS A 75 -1.69 -11.42 9.10
N LYS A 76 -2.52 -10.41 9.32
CA LYS A 76 -3.95 -10.58 9.67
C LYS A 76 -4.89 -10.62 8.49
N VAL A 77 -4.42 -10.20 7.32
CA VAL A 77 -5.22 -10.11 6.11
C VAL A 77 -4.96 -11.34 5.29
N GLU A 78 -5.99 -12.16 5.07
CA GLU A 78 -5.93 -13.13 3.98
C GLU A 78 -5.67 -12.36 2.68
N PRO A 79 -4.72 -12.80 1.84
CA PRO A 79 -4.47 -12.15 0.56
C PRO A 79 -5.79 -11.99 -0.19
N GLY A 80 -6.24 -10.73 -0.37
CA GLY A 80 -7.43 -10.42 -1.14
C GLY A 80 -8.70 -10.03 -0.35
N ASP A 81 -8.63 -9.71 0.95
CA ASP A 81 -9.81 -9.09 1.60
C ASP A 81 -9.97 -7.64 1.08
N PRO A 82 -11.00 -7.38 0.24
CA PRO A 82 -11.19 -6.07 -0.40
C PRO A 82 -11.68 -4.99 0.58
N ARG A 83 -11.75 -5.28 1.87
CA ARG A 83 -12.33 -4.39 2.89
C ARG A 83 -11.30 -3.60 3.66
N LEU A 84 -10.01 -3.77 3.39
CA LEU A 84 -8.96 -3.14 4.19
C LEU A 84 -8.49 -1.83 3.58
N ASN A 85 -8.90 -0.72 4.18
CA ASN A 85 -8.30 0.59 3.93
C ASN A 85 -7.07 0.77 4.84
N LEU A 86 -5.88 0.49 4.31
CA LEU A 86 -4.61 0.64 5.04
C LEU A 86 -4.13 2.09 5.07
N VAL A 87 -4.61 2.90 4.13
CA VAL A 87 -4.15 4.28 3.93
C VAL A 87 -4.86 5.25 4.87
N GLU A 88 -6.16 5.03 5.16
CA GLU A 88 -6.97 5.87 6.05
C GLU A 88 -6.81 7.38 5.77
N ARG A 89 -6.69 7.77 4.48
CA ARG A 89 -6.43 9.13 3.99
C ARG A 89 -5.05 9.71 4.37
N ALA A 90 -4.13 8.89 4.89
CA ALA A 90 -2.78 9.31 5.18
C ALA A 90 -1.90 9.26 3.92
N PHE A 91 -2.14 10.18 2.97
CA PHE A 91 -1.38 10.25 1.71
C PHE A 91 -0.01 10.93 1.84
N SER A 92 0.37 11.35 3.02
CA SER A 92 1.71 11.87 3.30
C SER A 92 2.61 10.72 3.69
N VAL A 93 3.51 10.35 2.80
CA VAL A 93 4.47 9.25 2.97
C VAL A 93 5.90 9.79 3.00
N GLY A 94 6.80 9.06 3.65
CA GLY A 94 8.16 9.53 3.91
C GLY A 94 9.14 9.39 2.75
N GLY A 95 8.73 8.84 1.60
CA GLY A 95 9.58 8.65 0.42
C GLY A 95 8.81 8.07 -0.76
N ARG A 96 9.48 8.06 -1.92
CA ARG A 96 8.93 7.47 -3.14
C ARG A 96 8.76 5.96 -2.99
N ASN A 97 7.88 5.38 -3.77
CA ASN A 97 7.63 3.94 -3.82
C ASN A 97 7.19 3.33 -2.48
N ARG A 98 6.50 4.11 -1.63
CA ARG A 98 5.87 3.62 -0.40
C ARG A 98 4.36 3.49 -0.52
N LEU A 99 3.75 4.37 -1.29
CA LEU A 99 2.32 4.36 -1.55
C LEU A 99 2.08 4.79 -2.99
N TRP A 100 1.55 3.90 -3.80
CA TRP A 100 0.96 4.24 -5.08
C TRP A 100 -0.57 4.25 -4.95
N VAL A 101 -1.20 5.21 -5.58
CA VAL A 101 -2.66 5.29 -5.69
C VAL A 101 -3.06 5.13 -7.14
N GLY A 102 -4.12 4.38 -7.40
CA GLY A 102 -4.55 4.10 -8.76
C GLY A 102 -6.05 4.26 -8.95
N ASP A 103 -6.42 4.53 -10.20
CA ASP A 103 -7.80 4.58 -10.66
C ASP A 103 -7.84 4.39 -12.17
N ILE A 104 -9.05 4.15 -12.72
CA ILE A 104 -9.32 4.02 -14.14
C ILE A 104 -10.36 5.06 -14.56
N ALA A 105 -9.99 5.90 -15.50
CA ALA A 105 -10.90 6.87 -16.10
C ALA A 105 -11.09 6.59 -17.59
N TYR A 106 -12.12 7.18 -18.20
CA TYR A 106 -12.26 7.19 -19.65
C TYR A 106 -12.12 8.58 -20.23
N MET A 107 -11.57 8.64 -21.44
CA MET A 107 -11.50 9.82 -22.29
C MET A 107 -12.37 9.60 -23.54
N PRO A 108 -13.26 10.55 -23.90
CA PRO A 108 -14.09 10.42 -25.08
C PRO A 108 -13.26 10.68 -26.36
N ALA A 109 -13.50 9.85 -27.37
CA ALA A 109 -13.08 10.09 -28.76
C ALA A 109 -14.26 9.78 -29.68
N SER A 110 -14.25 10.32 -30.93
CA SER A 110 -15.33 10.08 -31.88
C SER A 110 -15.50 8.59 -32.21
N GLU A 111 -14.43 7.81 -32.18
CA GLU A 111 -14.42 6.36 -32.38
C GLU A 111 -14.92 5.57 -31.14
N GLY A 112 -15.21 6.25 -30.02
CA GLY A 112 -15.62 5.63 -28.79
C GLY A 112 -14.69 5.98 -27.61
N ARG A 113 -14.90 5.33 -26.49
CA ARG A 113 -14.13 5.59 -25.27
C ARG A 113 -12.73 4.99 -25.34
N LEU A 114 -11.75 5.73 -24.82
CA LEU A 114 -10.42 5.24 -24.47
C LEU A 114 -10.32 5.19 -22.94
N TYR A 115 -9.99 4.04 -22.38
CA TYR A 115 -9.82 3.87 -20.94
C TYR A 115 -8.36 4.02 -20.56
N LEU A 116 -8.10 4.85 -19.55
CA LEU A 116 -6.79 5.13 -18.99
C LEU A 116 -6.74 4.62 -17.57
N ALA A 117 -5.87 3.66 -17.26
CA ALA A 117 -5.44 3.36 -15.92
C ALA A 117 -4.15 4.12 -15.62
N ALA A 118 -4.03 4.65 -14.41
CA ALA A 118 -2.80 5.29 -13.94
C ALA A 118 -2.49 4.91 -12.51
N ALA A 119 -1.20 4.69 -12.23
CA ALA A 119 -0.64 4.59 -10.89
C ALA A 119 0.15 5.86 -10.59
N ILE A 120 -0.12 6.49 -9.46
CA ILE A 120 0.45 7.77 -9.05
C ILE A 120 1.18 7.57 -7.72
N ASP A 121 2.45 7.94 -7.65
CA ASP A 121 3.19 7.94 -6.40
C ASP A 121 2.65 9.03 -5.47
N ALA A 122 2.26 8.66 -4.26
CA ALA A 122 1.66 9.59 -3.31
C ALA A 122 2.67 10.57 -2.73
N PHE A 123 3.97 10.26 -2.74
CA PHE A 123 5.04 11.15 -2.29
C PHE A 123 5.27 12.30 -3.27
N SER A 124 5.52 11.96 -4.52
CA SER A 124 5.90 12.93 -5.55
C SER A 124 4.74 13.41 -6.41
N ARG A 125 3.57 12.78 -6.35
CA ARG A 125 2.43 13.03 -7.25
C ARG A 125 2.71 12.68 -8.71
N LYS A 126 3.81 12.01 -9.00
CA LYS A 126 4.20 11.57 -10.33
C LYS A 126 3.35 10.39 -10.78
N ALA A 127 2.91 10.40 -12.01
CA ALA A 127 2.31 9.23 -12.64
C ALA A 127 3.43 8.23 -12.99
N VAL A 128 3.59 7.20 -12.14
CA VAL A 128 4.67 6.21 -12.24
C VAL A 128 4.37 5.14 -13.27
N GLY A 129 3.09 4.81 -13.48
CA GLY A 129 2.65 3.88 -14.51
C GLY A 129 1.32 4.28 -15.11
N ARG A 130 1.10 3.90 -16.37
CA ARG A 130 -0.16 4.10 -17.08
C ARG A 130 -0.34 3.07 -18.19
N SER A 131 -1.57 2.81 -18.52
CA SER A 131 -1.95 1.99 -19.67
C SER A 131 -3.26 2.50 -20.26
N MET A 132 -3.41 2.37 -21.57
CA MET A 132 -4.63 2.81 -22.27
C MET A 132 -5.16 1.70 -23.16
N PHE A 133 -6.50 1.53 -23.16
CA PHE A 133 -7.18 0.50 -23.93
C PHE A 133 -8.57 0.96 -24.39
N GLU A 134 -9.03 0.40 -25.50
CA GLU A 134 -10.39 0.64 -26.03
C GLU A 134 -11.51 0.00 -25.16
N ARG A 135 -11.16 -0.95 -24.32
CA ARG A 135 -12.08 -1.68 -23.43
C ARG A 135 -11.62 -1.65 -21.99
N ILE A 136 -12.57 -1.50 -21.10
CA ILE A 136 -12.28 -1.57 -19.68
C ILE A 136 -12.15 -3.04 -19.24
N THR A 137 -10.92 -3.53 -19.12
CA THR A 137 -10.59 -4.88 -18.68
C THR A 137 -9.59 -4.81 -17.54
N GLU A 138 -9.40 -5.91 -16.81
CA GLU A 138 -8.36 -6.00 -15.78
C GLU A 138 -6.95 -5.77 -16.35
N LYS A 139 -6.75 -6.09 -17.65
CA LYS A 139 -5.47 -5.91 -18.32
C LYS A 139 -4.99 -4.46 -18.29
N VAL A 140 -5.88 -3.47 -18.43
CA VAL A 140 -5.46 -2.07 -18.40
C VAL A 140 -4.86 -1.68 -17.04
N ALA A 141 -5.38 -2.23 -15.95
CA ALA A 141 -4.83 -2.00 -14.61
C ALA A 141 -3.49 -2.73 -14.41
N ILE A 142 -3.42 -3.99 -14.87
CA ILE A 142 -2.21 -4.81 -14.80
C ILE A 142 -1.06 -4.16 -15.57
N ASP A 143 -1.28 -3.78 -16.82
CA ASP A 143 -0.25 -3.17 -17.66
C ASP A 143 0.25 -1.83 -17.07
N ALA A 144 -0.61 -1.08 -16.37
CA ALA A 144 -0.19 0.15 -15.68
C ALA A 144 0.74 -0.16 -14.50
N ILE A 145 0.48 -1.22 -13.73
CA ILE A 145 1.33 -1.66 -12.62
C ILE A 145 2.66 -2.22 -13.14
N GLU A 146 2.62 -3.10 -14.14
CA GLU A 146 3.84 -3.65 -14.77
C GLU A 146 4.75 -2.53 -15.31
N GLN A 147 4.18 -1.52 -15.94
CA GLN A 147 4.92 -0.35 -16.40
C GLN A 147 5.51 0.43 -15.21
N ALA A 148 4.74 0.62 -14.13
CA ALA A 148 5.21 1.33 -12.95
C ALA A 148 6.38 0.61 -12.29
N VAL A 149 6.27 -0.70 -12.08
CA VAL A 149 7.35 -1.53 -11.52
C VAL A 149 8.60 -1.48 -12.40
N GLY A 150 8.45 -1.66 -13.71
CA GLY A 150 9.59 -1.62 -14.64
C GLY A 150 10.29 -0.25 -14.74
N ARG A 151 9.60 0.84 -14.39
CA ARG A 151 10.17 2.21 -14.44
C ARG A 151 10.79 2.65 -13.12
N GLU A 152 10.16 2.32 -12.02
CA GLU A 152 10.52 2.86 -10.71
C GLU A 152 11.37 1.88 -9.88
N ASP A 153 11.43 0.60 -10.30
CA ASP A 153 12.18 -0.46 -9.61
C ASP A 153 12.00 -0.40 -8.08
N PRO A 154 10.74 -0.52 -7.60
CA PRO A 154 10.46 -0.40 -6.18
C PRO A 154 11.15 -1.50 -5.38
N PRO A 155 11.61 -1.24 -4.16
CA PRO A 155 12.22 -2.25 -3.31
C PRO A 155 11.26 -3.44 -3.09
N ASP A 156 11.75 -4.66 -3.27
CA ASP A 156 11.02 -5.91 -2.98
C ASP A 156 11.05 -6.24 -1.47
N ASP A 157 10.87 -5.22 -0.63
CA ASP A 157 10.79 -5.34 0.82
C ASP A 157 9.34 -5.47 1.31
N GLY A 158 8.39 -5.52 0.37
CA GLY A 158 6.96 -5.51 0.62
C GLY A 158 6.49 -4.23 1.32
N GLY A 159 7.25 -3.14 1.26
CA GLY A 159 6.90 -1.83 1.82
C GLY A 159 5.97 -1.01 0.95
N LEU A 160 5.86 -1.33 -0.35
CA LEU A 160 4.98 -0.62 -1.27
C LEU A 160 3.52 -1.04 -1.09
N VAL A 161 2.66 -0.06 -0.89
CA VAL A 161 1.20 -0.22 -0.87
C VAL A 161 0.61 0.34 -2.16
N PHE A 162 -0.27 -0.42 -2.81
CA PHE A 162 -1.11 0.09 -3.90
C PHE A 162 -2.53 0.28 -3.37
N HIS A 163 -3.04 1.50 -3.45
CA HIS A 163 -4.37 1.87 -3.00
C HIS A 163 -5.29 2.20 -4.17
N ASP A 164 -6.46 1.56 -4.22
CA ASP A 164 -7.47 1.77 -5.25
C ASP A 164 -8.88 1.98 -4.67
N ASP A 165 -9.78 2.44 -5.51
CA ASP A 165 -11.21 2.38 -5.26
C ASP A 165 -11.74 0.98 -5.53
N GLN A 166 -12.70 0.43 -5.04
CA GLN A 166 -13.22 -0.93 -5.27
C GLN A 166 -13.66 -1.21 -6.74
N GLY A 167 -13.00 -0.63 -7.72
CA GLY A 167 -13.28 -0.86 -9.14
C GLY A 167 -13.21 -2.36 -9.49
N ALA A 168 -14.16 -2.85 -10.30
CA ALA A 168 -14.24 -4.27 -10.67
C ALA A 168 -12.94 -4.81 -11.30
N GLN A 169 -12.18 -3.97 -12.00
CA GLN A 169 -10.92 -4.31 -12.64
C GLN A 169 -9.82 -4.58 -11.63
N HIS A 170 -9.74 -3.72 -10.60
CA HIS A 170 -8.81 -3.89 -9.49
C HIS A 170 -9.22 -5.05 -8.56
N ALA A 171 -10.50 -5.41 -8.51
CA ALA A 171 -10.99 -6.53 -7.71
C ALA A 171 -10.73 -7.92 -8.32
N SER A 172 -10.14 -7.98 -9.53
CA SER A 172 -9.88 -9.25 -10.21
C SER A 172 -8.76 -10.06 -9.54
N ARG A 173 -8.87 -11.40 -9.62
CA ARG A 173 -7.81 -12.30 -9.13
C ARG A 173 -6.50 -12.15 -9.91
N SER A 174 -6.58 -11.76 -11.17
CA SER A 174 -5.39 -11.55 -12.03
C SER A 174 -4.64 -10.30 -11.58
N PHE A 175 -5.34 -9.21 -11.27
CA PHE A 175 -4.75 -8.00 -10.74
C PHE A 175 -4.10 -8.26 -9.36
N GLN A 176 -4.78 -8.97 -8.46
CA GLN A 176 -4.22 -9.32 -7.16
C GLN A 176 -2.93 -10.14 -7.31
N ARG A 177 -2.92 -11.17 -8.20
CA ARG A 177 -1.70 -11.95 -8.48
C ARG A 177 -0.55 -11.12 -9.06
N CYS A 178 -0.86 -10.11 -9.88
CA CYS A 178 0.14 -9.17 -10.36
C CYS A 178 0.77 -8.39 -9.19
N LEU A 179 -0.02 -7.83 -8.29
CA LEU A 179 0.50 -7.13 -7.11
C LEU A 179 1.34 -8.07 -6.21
N ASP A 180 0.84 -9.26 -5.94
CA ASP A 180 1.52 -10.27 -5.11
C ASP A 180 2.88 -10.68 -5.70
N SER A 181 2.97 -10.81 -7.06
CA SER A 181 4.22 -11.18 -7.74
C SER A 181 5.32 -10.13 -7.63
N HIS A 182 4.96 -8.89 -7.33
CA HIS A 182 5.87 -7.78 -7.10
C HIS A 182 5.98 -7.37 -5.62
N GLY A 183 5.46 -8.20 -4.70
CA GLY A 183 5.48 -7.87 -3.27
C GLY A 183 4.67 -6.64 -2.88
N ILE A 184 3.75 -6.17 -3.74
CA ILE A 184 2.94 -4.97 -3.53
C ILE A 184 1.70 -5.32 -2.69
N VAL A 185 1.50 -4.60 -1.61
CA VAL A 185 0.34 -4.79 -0.72
C VAL A 185 -0.84 -3.97 -1.23
N ARG A 186 -1.96 -4.64 -1.44
CA ARG A 186 -3.19 -3.94 -1.86
C ARG A 186 -3.91 -3.31 -0.67
N SER A 187 -4.38 -2.08 -0.86
CA SER A 187 -5.27 -1.34 0.04
C SER A 187 -6.47 -0.83 -0.76
N VAL A 188 -7.65 -0.82 -0.17
CA VAL A 188 -8.89 -0.48 -0.88
C VAL A 188 -9.67 0.60 -0.14
N SER A 189 -10.18 1.58 -0.88
CA SER A 189 -11.08 2.61 -0.33
C SER A 189 -12.36 2.00 0.25
N ARG A 190 -12.91 2.64 1.25
CA ARG A 190 -14.23 2.26 1.77
C ARG A 190 -15.32 2.56 0.73
N PRO A 191 -16.32 1.67 0.57
CA PRO A 191 -17.41 1.89 -0.36
C PRO A 191 -18.07 3.24 -0.15
N GLY A 192 -18.30 3.98 -1.25
CA GLY A 192 -18.98 5.27 -1.21
C GLY A 192 -18.23 6.39 -0.49
N THR A 193 -16.91 6.27 -0.36
CA THR A 193 -16.06 7.25 0.32
C THR A 193 -14.98 7.80 -0.64
N PRO A 194 -15.33 8.68 -1.61
CA PRO A 194 -14.39 9.27 -2.56
C PRO A 194 -13.12 9.85 -1.91
N PRO A 195 -13.17 10.57 -0.77
CA PRO A 195 -11.96 11.11 -0.17
C PRO A 195 -10.89 10.08 0.20
N ASP A 196 -11.23 8.79 0.22
CA ASP A 196 -10.27 7.73 0.51
C ASP A 196 -9.29 7.50 -0.66
N ASN A 197 -9.60 7.97 -1.90
CA ASN A 197 -8.70 7.97 -3.06
C ASN A 197 -8.47 9.37 -3.65
N ALA A 198 -8.45 10.39 -2.82
CA ALA A 198 -8.42 11.80 -3.22
C ALA A 198 -7.25 12.18 -4.15
N VAL A 199 -6.11 11.49 -4.05
CA VAL A 199 -4.92 11.77 -4.89
C VAL A 199 -5.18 11.35 -6.33
N ALA A 200 -5.68 10.13 -6.55
CA ALA A 200 -6.02 9.65 -7.89
C ALA A 200 -7.20 10.45 -8.48
N GLU A 201 -8.24 10.71 -7.67
CA GLU A 201 -9.38 11.55 -8.10
C GLU A 201 -8.94 12.94 -8.56
N SER A 202 -8.06 13.60 -7.79
CA SER A 202 -7.52 14.91 -8.14
C SER A 202 -6.74 14.89 -9.45
N PHE A 203 -5.92 13.86 -9.66
CA PHE A 203 -5.17 13.67 -10.89
C PHE A 203 -6.11 13.52 -12.08
N PHE A 204 -7.07 12.61 -12.03
CA PHE A 204 -8.00 12.37 -13.14
C PHE A 204 -8.95 13.53 -13.40
N LYS A 205 -9.42 14.20 -12.36
CA LYS A 205 -10.24 15.42 -12.49
C LYS A 205 -9.48 16.50 -13.25
N THR A 206 -8.21 16.69 -12.90
CA THR A 206 -7.37 17.67 -13.57
C THR A 206 -7.11 17.30 -15.02
N LEU A 207 -6.73 16.04 -15.28
CA LEU A 207 -6.47 15.52 -16.60
C LEU A 207 -7.70 15.68 -17.53
N LYS A 208 -8.89 15.32 -17.03
CA LYS A 208 -10.15 15.48 -17.79
C LYS A 208 -10.46 16.94 -18.10
N ARG A 209 -10.28 17.84 -17.13
CA ARG A 209 -10.51 19.28 -17.34
C ARG A 209 -9.58 19.85 -18.41
N GLU A 210 -8.31 19.47 -18.39
CA GLU A 210 -7.29 20.05 -19.27
C GLU A 210 -7.26 19.43 -20.66
N LEU A 211 -7.75 18.20 -20.81
CA LEU A 211 -7.78 17.51 -22.13
C LEU A 211 -9.19 17.27 -22.66
N ALA A 212 -10.10 16.72 -21.86
CA ALA A 212 -11.39 16.28 -22.37
C ALA A 212 -12.42 17.42 -22.48
N GLU A 213 -12.30 18.47 -21.67
CA GLU A 213 -13.20 19.64 -21.73
C GLU A 213 -12.72 20.65 -22.77
N GLU A 214 -11.41 20.73 -23.05
CA GLU A 214 -10.84 21.69 -23.98
C GLU A 214 -10.62 21.14 -25.39
N ARG A 215 -10.64 19.80 -25.57
CA ARG A 215 -10.32 19.13 -26.83
C ARG A 215 -11.33 18.05 -27.20
N SER A 216 -11.55 17.88 -28.47
CA SER A 216 -12.28 16.75 -29.05
C SER A 216 -11.32 15.93 -29.91
N TYR A 217 -11.28 14.63 -29.69
CA TYR A 217 -10.42 13.71 -30.43
C TYR A 217 -11.21 12.99 -31.51
N GLY A 218 -10.68 12.98 -32.73
CA GLY A 218 -11.23 12.23 -33.86
C GLY A 218 -11.04 10.72 -33.66
N THR A 219 -9.85 10.32 -33.23
CA THR A 219 -9.46 8.93 -33.04
C THR A 219 -8.98 8.65 -31.63
N ARG A 220 -8.95 7.38 -31.22
CA ARG A 220 -8.35 6.95 -29.95
C ARG A 220 -6.84 7.14 -29.95
N ASP A 221 -6.18 6.91 -31.06
CA ASP A 221 -4.73 7.10 -31.23
C ASP A 221 -4.32 8.56 -30.99
N GLU A 222 -5.11 9.51 -31.50
CA GLU A 222 -4.91 10.94 -31.25
C GLU A 222 -5.04 11.25 -29.76
N ALA A 223 -6.09 10.75 -29.10
CA ALA A 223 -6.30 10.91 -27.66
C ALA A 223 -5.15 10.28 -26.87
N GLU A 224 -4.71 9.06 -27.22
CA GLU A 224 -3.62 8.35 -26.55
C GLU A 224 -2.31 9.13 -26.62
N GLN A 225 -1.93 9.64 -27.78
CA GLN A 225 -0.70 10.41 -27.96
C GLN A 225 -0.74 11.72 -27.17
N ASP A 226 -1.87 12.38 -27.12
CA ASP A 226 -2.00 13.65 -26.40
C ASP A 226 -2.00 13.44 -24.88
N ILE A 227 -2.73 12.46 -24.38
CA ILE A 227 -2.70 12.05 -22.97
C ILE A 227 -1.28 11.66 -22.55
N PHE A 228 -0.59 10.88 -23.39
CA PHE A 228 0.80 10.49 -23.15
C PHE A 228 1.71 11.71 -22.98
N LYS A 229 1.67 12.64 -23.93
CA LYS A 229 2.48 13.86 -23.89
C LYS A 229 2.13 14.72 -22.67
N HIS A 230 0.84 14.84 -22.38
CA HIS A 230 0.39 15.63 -21.24
C HIS A 230 0.86 15.06 -19.91
N ILE A 231 0.77 13.75 -19.70
CA ILE A 231 1.23 13.11 -18.47
C ILE A 231 2.76 13.20 -18.33
N GLU A 232 3.51 12.83 -19.39
CA GLU A 232 4.97 12.74 -19.30
C GLU A 232 5.66 14.10 -19.27
N LEU A 233 5.23 15.01 -20.14
CA LEU A 233 5.93 16.28 -20.32
C LEU A 233 5.39 17.37 -19.41
N TYR A 234 4.06 17.46 -19.26
CA TYR A 234 3.46 18.52 -18.49
C TYR A 234 3.23 18.11 -17.03
N CYS A 235 2.42 17.07 -16.76
CA CYS A 235 2.07 16.70 -15.39
C CYS A 235 3.30 16.34 -14.55
N SER A 236 4.24 15.56 -15.13
CA SER A 236 5.41 15.08 -14.38
C SER A 236 6.52 16.11 -14.28
N ARG A 237 6.72 16.99 -15.28
CA ARG A 237 7.92 17.85 -15.39
C ARG A 237 7.65 19.34 -15.24
N ALA A 238 6.47 19.83 -15.59
CA ALA A 238 6.19 21.27 -15.64
C ALA A 238 5.11 21.71 -14.67
N ARG A 239 4.12 20.85 -14.40
CA ARG A 239 3.00 21.19 -13.54
C ARG A 239 3.45 21.34 -12.09
N MET A 240 3.21 22.52 -11.51
CA MET A 240 3.44 22.78 -10.08
C MET A 240 2.29 22.28 -9.22
N HIS A 241 2.62 21.61 -8.14
CA HIS A 241 1.67 21.07 -7.17
C HIS A 241 1.76 21.83 -5.83
N SER A 242 0.66 22.39 -5.36
CA SER A 242 0.62 23.07 -4.06
C SER A 242 1.00 22.16 -2.89
N ALA A 243 0.63 20.88 -2.98
CA ALA A 243 1.01 19.87 -1.99
C ALA A 243 2.52 19.55 -1.96
N LEU A 244 3.27 19.95 -2.99
CA LEU A 244 4.73 19.80 -3.12
C LEU A 244 5.47 21.14 -2.98
N GLY A 245 4.86 22.12 -2.34
CA GLY A 245 5.48 23.44 -2.23
C GLY A 245 5.63 24.17 -3.56
N TYR A 246 4.70 23.95 -4.49
CA TYR A 246 4.73 24.48 -5.86
C TYR A 246 5.90 23.98 -6.71
N MET A 247 6.41 22.80 -6.44
CA MET A 247 7.35 22.11 -7.32
C MET A 247 6.62 21.15 -8.25
N SER A 248 7.26 20.82 -9.38
CA SER A 248 6.82 19.70 -10.22
C SER A 248 7.21 18.36 -9.57
N PRO A 249 6.54 17.26 -9.89
CA PRO A 249 6.88 15.93 -9.39
C PRO A 249 8.36 15.57 -9.55
N VAL A 250 8.93 15.80 -10.71
CA VAL A 250 10.36 15.49 -11.00
C VAL A 250 11.31 16.38 -10.21
N GLU A 251 11.01 17.67 -10.02
CA GLU A 251 11.81 18.58 -9.17
C GLU A 251 11.75 18.14 -7.72
N TYR A 252 10.57 17.79 -7.23
CA TYR A 252 10.37 17.31 -5.87
C TYR A 252 11.17 16.02 -5.61
N GLU A 253 11.13 15.03 -6.52
CA GLU A 253 11.92 13.81 -6.40
C GLU A 253 13.44 14.10 -6.37
N ARG A 254 13.93 15.03 -7.21
CA ARG A 254 15.35 15.41 -7.22
C ARG A 254 15.83 16.03 -5.91
N GLN A 255 14.92 16.68 -5.19
CA GLN A 255 15.25 17.38 -3.96
C GLN A 255 15.10 16.52 -2.71
N TYR A 256 14.17 15.57 -2.70
CA TYR A 256 13.75 14.87 -1.48
C TYR A 256 13.74 13.34 -1.57
N ALA A 257 14.08 12.74 -2.72
CA ALA A 257 14.11 11.28 -2.91
C ALA A 257 15.53 10.71 -2.83
#